data_d27f36f84e5ac57abe29f6f0f2908663
#
_entry.id   d27f36f84e5ac57abe29f6f0f2908663
#
_cell.length_a   1.000
_cell.length_b   1.000
_cell.length_c   1.000
_cell.angle_alpha   90.00
_cell.angle_beta   90.00
_cell.angle_gamma   90.00
#
_symmetry.space_group_name_H-M   'P 1'
#
loop_
_entity.id
_entity.type
_entity.pdbx_description
1 polymer ?
#
loop_
_entity_poly.entity_id
_entity_poly.type
_entity_poly.pdbx_seq_one_letter_code
_entity_poly.pdbx_strand_id
1 'polypeptide(L)'
;MGLTIAEIRDRTLRARHLMQRSRTQGFAVGAFNIDNQETLIAVCRAAQKLNAPVLVEVSDGEVKALGLDNIRDMVDNYRDEYGVEIYINLDHSPTVEACKRAIDAGYEFIHIDISQANHEASTDEIIAKTKEVVEYAKFTGALVESEPHYFAGGSNVHHEGIDYEEIKKTFSTPESAKSFADATGIDTFAAAIGNLHGKYDVPKELDLELLGR
;
A
#
# COMPACT_ATOMS: atom_id res chain seq x y z
N MET A 1 8.86 13.64 19.13
CA MET A 1 7.60 13.74 19.92
C MET A 1 6.50 13.24 19.01
N GLY A 2 5.77 12.18 19.38
CA GLY A 2 4.75 11.58 18.52
C GLY A 2 3.64 12.57 18.12
N LEU A 3 2.98 12.30 17.00
CA LEU A 3 1.86 13.10 16.52
C LEU A 3 0.67 13.04 17.47
N THR A 4 -0.04 14.13 17.61
CA THR A 4 -1.36 14.14 18.27
C THR A 4 -2.41 13.52 17.35
N ILE A 5 -3.51 13.01 17.90
CA ILE A 5 -4.64 12.47 17.12
C ILE A 5 -5.20 13.50 16.14
N ALA A 6 -5.20 14.79 16.51
CA ALA A 6 -5.67 15.84 15.61
C ALA A 6 -4.76 16.01 14.38
N GLU A 7 -3.43 15.93 14.58
CA GLU A 7 -2.46 15.98 13.48
C GLU A 7 -2.57 14.74 12.59
N ILE A 8 -2.72 13.55 13.17
CA ILE A 8 -2.91 12.31 12.40
C ILE A 8 -4.17 12.43 11.53
N ARG A 9 -5.29 12.88 12.10
CA ARG A 9 -6.56 13.06 11.35
C ARG A 9 -6.46 14.11 10.24
N ASP A 10 -5.75 15.19 10.44
CA ASP A 10 -5.52 16.18 9.37
C ASP A 10 -4.72 15.58 8.21
N ARG A 11 -3.69 14.80 8.52
CA ARG A 11 -2.87 14.11 7.51
C ARG A 11 -3.64 13.06 6.73
N THR A 12 -4.38 12.20 7.41
CA THR A 12 -5.20 11.16 6.75
C THR A 12 -6.32 11.79 5.91
N LEU A 13 -6.88 12.91 6.33
CA LEU A 13 -7.85 13.66 5.52
C LEU A 13 -7.19 14.20 4.24
N ARG A 14 -5.98 14.75 4.32
CA ARG A 14 -5.23 15.22 3.13
C ARG A 14 -4.89 14.05 2.20
N ALA A 15 -4.46 12.91 2.74
CA ALA A 15 -4.22 11.69 1.97
C ALA A 15 -5.49 11.24 1.23
N ARG A 16 -6.63 11.23 1.89
CA ARG A 16 -7.93 10.92 1.28
C ARG A 16 -8.31 11.93 0.18
N HIS A 17 -8.06 13.21 0.37
CA HIS A 17 -8.25 14.23 -0.66
C HIS A 17 -7.31 14.02 -1.85
N LEU A 18 -6.06 13.56 -1.63
CA LEU A 18 -5.16 13.20 -2.72
C LEU A 18 -5.76 12.08 -3.57
N MET A 19 -6.27 11.00 -2.96
CA MET A 19 -6.88 9.88 -3.70
C MET A 19 -8.13 10.31 -4.46
N GLN A 20 -8.96 11.18 -3.89
CA GLN A 20 -10.11 11.76 -4.59
C GLN A 20 -9.67 12.64 -5.77
N ARG A 21 -8.64 13.47 -5.58
CA ARG A 21 -8.08 14.34 -6.61
C ARG A 21 -7.47 13.53 -7.75
N SER A 22 -6.72 12.48 -7.44
CA SER A 22 -6.13 11.59 -8.45
C SER A 22 -7.20 10.97 -9.33
N ARG A 23 -8.28 10.47 -8.73
CA ARG A 23 -9.43 9.89 -9.46
C ARG A 23 -10.17 10.91 -10.33
N THR A 24 -10.44 12.11 -9.80
CA THR A 24 -11.22 13.13 -10.53
C THR A 24 -10.44 13.82 -11.63
N GLN A 25 -9.10 13.92 -11.48
CA GLN A 25 -8.22 14.57 -12.44
C GLN A 25 -7.50 13.59 -13.37
N GLY A 26 -7.66 12.27 -13.15
CA GLY A 26 -7.14 11.22 -14.02
C GLY A 26 -5.60 11.08 -13.98
N PHE A 27 -4.99 11.12 -12.79
CA PHE A 27 -3.57 10.83 -12.62
C PHE A 27 -3.35 9.72 -11.60
N ALA A 28 -2.26 8.96 -11.75
CA ALA A 28 -1.81 7.98 -10.77
C ALA A 28 -0.84 8.64 -9.76
N VAL A 29 -0.89 8.18 -8.51
CA VAL A 29 0.10 8.54 -7.49
C VAL A 29 1.15 7.44 -7.45
N GLY A 30 2.43 7.80 -7.61
CA GLY A 30 3.53 6.84 -7.49
C GLY A 30 3.74 6.43 -6.03
N ALA A 31 4.00 5.13 -5.81
CA ALA A 31 4.34 4.56 -4.51
C ALA A 31 5.70 3.88 -4.61
N PHE A 32 6.60 4.17 -3.66
CA PHE A 32 8.00 3.73 -3.73
C PHE A 32 8.48 3.22 -2.38
N ASN A 33 8.98 1.97 -2.35
CA ASN A 33 9.60 1.42 -1.15
C ASN A 33 10.88 2.20 -0.81
N ILE A 34 11.08 2.43 0.47
CA ILE A 34 12.25 3.13 1.01
C ILE A 34 12.99 2.23 2.01
N ASP A 35 14.15 1.73 1.63
CA ASP A 35 14.95 0.85 2.49
C ASP A 35 15.86 1.62 3.46
N ASN A 36 16.12 2.89 3.16
CA ASN A 36 17.07 3.73 3.89
C ASN A 36 16.82 5.23 3.61
N GLN A 37 17.58 6.07 4.29
CA GLN A 37 17.49 7.53 4.17
C GLN A 37 17.81 8.02 2.75
N GLU A 38 18.76 7.41 2.07
CA GLU A 38 19.19 7.80 0.72
C GLU A 38 18.08 7.59 -0.32
N THR A 39 17.36 6.47 -0.24
CA THR A 39 16.21 6.22 -1.11
C THR A 39 15.07 7.20 -0.84
N LEU A 40 14.78 7.51 0.43
CA LEU A 40 13.79 8.52 0.79
C LEU A 40 14.16 9.90 0.22
N ILE A 41 15.41 10.34 0.37
CA ILE A 41 15.90 11.61 -0.20
C ILE A 41 15.73 11.62 -1.72
N ALA A 42 16.05 10.51 -2.39
CA ALA A 42 15.90 10.40 -3.85
C ALA A 42 14.44 10.58 -4.28
N VAL A 43 13.50 9.93 -3.57
CA VAL A 43 12.05 10.07 -3.82
C VAL A 43 11.60 11.50 -3.57
N CYS A 44 11.99 12.13 -2.45
CA CYS A 44 11.63 13.52 -2.14
C CYS A 44 12.13 14.50 -3.20
N ARG A 45 13.38 14.34 -3.68
CA ARG A 45 13.94 15.18 -4.75
C ARG A 45 13.21 15.00 -6.08
N ALA A 46 12.82 13.77 -6.41
CA ALA A 46 12.03 13.50 -7.61
C ALA A 46 10.64 14.14 -7.52
N ALA A 47 9.95 13.96 -6.38
CA ALA A 47 8.66 14.57 -6.11
C ALA A 47 8.71 16.10 -6.18
N GLN A 48 9.71 16.72 -5.54
CA GLN A 48 9.93 18.18 -5.59
C GLN A 48 10.16 18.67 -7.02
N LYS A 49 11.06 18.00 -7.77
CA LYS A 49 11.38 18.37 -9.15
C LYS A 49 10.17 18.30 -10.07
N LEU A 50 9.28 17.34 -9.86
CA LEU A 50 8.09 17.10 -10.68
C LEU A 50 6.86 17.84 -10.13
N ASN A 51 6.95 18.46 -8.95
CA ASN A 51 5.82 19.00 -8.20
C ASN A 51 4.66 17.98 -8.11
N ALA A 52 4.99 16.74 -7.78
CA ALA A 52 4.07 15.61 -7.76
C ALA A 52 3.92 15.05 -6.34
N PRO A 53 2.69 14.68 -5.92
CA PRO A 53 2.49 13.95 -4.68
C PRO A 53 3.05 12.52 -4.81
N VAL A 54 3.44 11.93 -3.69
CA VAL A 54 4.06 10.60 -3.67
C VAL A 54 3.70 9.83 -2.40
N LEU A 55 3.58 8.50 -2.51
CA LEU A 55 3.61 7.60 -1.37
C LEU A 55 5.03 7.04 -1.20
N VAL A 56 5.45 6.89 0.05
CA VAL A 56 6.59 6.06 0.41
C VAL A 56 6.09 4.84 1.15
N GLU A 57 6.66 3.70 0.84
CA GLU A 57 6.22 2.41 1.33
C GLU A 57 7.31 1.77 2.17
N VAL A 58 6.90 1.11 3.24
CA VAL A 58 7.78 0.33 4.11
C VAL A 58 7.11 -0.98 4.48
N SER A 59 7.80 -2.08 4.23
CA SER A 59 7.36 -3.41 4.61
C SER A 59 7.77 -3.75 6.06
N ASP A 60 7.37 -4.91 6.51
CA ASP A 60 7.73 -5.43 7.84
C ASP A 60 9.27 -5.50 8.06
N GLY A 61 10.05 -5.69 6.98
CA GLY A 61 11.52 -5.69 7.02
C GLY A 61 12.10 -4.34 7.40
N GLU A 62 11.70 -3.28 6.71
CA GLU A 62 12.13 -1.90 6.96
C GLU A 62 11.64 -1.42 8.33
N VAL A 63 10.39 -1.77 8.70
CA VAL A 63 9.84 -1.45 10.03
C VAL A 63 10.65 -2.09 11.15
N LYS A 64 11.09 -3.35 10.99
CA LYS A 64 11.97 -4.02 11.97
C LYS A 64 13.35 -3.39 12.03
N ALA A 65 13.89 -2.96 10.89
CA ALA A 65 15.24 -2.40 10.82
C ALA A 65 15.31 -0.96 11.36
N LEU A 66 14.32 -0.12 11.01
CA LEU A 66 14.33 1.32 11.26
C LEU A 66 13.42 1.74 12.42
N GLY A 67 12.32 1.04 12.65
CA GLY A 67 11.28 1.37 13.62
C GLY A 67 10.20 2.31 13.06
N LEU A 68 8.93 2.03 13.42
CA LEU A 68 7.78 2.80 12.92
C LEU A 68 7.89 4.30 13.16
N ASP A 69 8.19 4.69 14.41
CA ASP A 69 8.27 6.09 14.81
C ASP A 69 9.45 6.81 14.15
N ASN A 70 10.60 6.13 14.00
CA ASN A 70 11.76 6.70 13.31
C ASN A 70 11.48 6.95 11.83
N ILE A 71 10.78 6.03 11.16
CA ILE A 71 10.35 6.19 9.77
C ILE A 71 9.40 7.40 9.68
N ARG A 72 8.42 7.49 10.59
CA ARG A 72 7.48 8.61 10.62
C ARG A 72 8.19 9.94 10.79
N ASP A 73 9.07 10.06 11.78
CA ASP A 73 9.82 11.29 12.04
C ASP A 73 10.74 11.65 10.85
N MET A 74 11.40 10.67 10.24
CA MET A 74 12.27 10.87 9.09
C MET A 74 11.49 11.39 7.87
N VAL A 75 10.34 10.79 7.56
CA VAL A 75 9.49 11.24 6.45
C VAL A 75 8.93 12.64 6.71
N ASP A 76 8.53 12.95 7.94
CA ASP A 76 8.03 14.28 8.30
C ASP A 76 9.10 15.36 8.14
N ASN A 77 10.32 15.09 8.61
CA ASN A 77 11.43 16.02 8.46
C ASN A 77 11.73 16.31 6.98
N TYR A 78 11.75 15.28 6.12
CA TYR A 78 11.99 15.49 4.69
C TYR A 78 10.79 16.08 3.94
N ARG A 79 9.55 15.80 4.38
CA ARG A 79 8.36 16.50 3.88
C ARG A 79 8.53 18.01 4.03
N ASP A 80 8.93 18.45 5.23
CA ASP A 80 9.08 19.87 5.53
C ASP A 80 10.30 20.48 4.82
N GLU A 81 11.43 19.76 4.79
CA GLU A 81 12.67 20.23 4.14
C GLU A 81 12.50 20.43 2.63
N TYR A 82 11.85 19.46 1.95
CA TYR A 82 11.66 19.53 0.49
C TYR A 82 10.36 20.19 0.06
N GLY A 83 9.44 20.46 0.99
CA GLY A 83 8.13 21.03 0.69
C GLY A 83 7.27 20.16 -0.22
N VAL A 84 7.32 18.81 -0.04
CA VAL A 84 6.62 17.85 -0.90
C VAL A 84 5.37 17.29 -0.23
N GLU A 85 4.37 16.97 -1.05
CA GLU A 85 3.19 16.22 -0.61
C GLU A 85 3.52 14.72 -0.58
N ILE A 86 3.89 14.19 0.60
CA ILE A 86 4.33 12.82 0.80
C ILE A 86 3.56 12.16 1.95
N TYR A 87 3.17 10.89 1.78
CA TYR A 87 2.46 10.07 2.75
C TYR A 87 3.14 8.72 2.90
N ILE A 88 2.93 8.05 4.03
CA ILE A 88 3.51 6.72 4.29
C ILE A 88 2.43 5.65 4.13
N ASN A 89 2.79 4.57 3.44
CA ASN A 89 2.06 3.31 3.41
C ASN A 89 2.83 2.22 4.17
N LEU A 90 2.15 1.52 5.08
CA LEU A 90 2.64 0.23 5.56
C LEU A 90 2.33 -0.82 4.50
N ASP A 91 3.36 -1.34 3.85
CA ASP A 91 3.26 -2.22 2.68
C ASP A 91 3.19 -3.69 3.10
N HIS A 92 2.24 -4.44 2.54
CA HIS A 92 2.02 -5.88 2.75
C HIS A 92 2.17 -6.34 4.21
N SER A 93 1.43 -5.71 5.12
CA SER A 93 1.49 -6.08 6.55
C SER A 93 0.78 -7.41 6.81
N PRO A 94 1.48 -8.42 7.37
CA PRO A 94 0.94 -9.76 7.53
C PRO A 94 0.01 -9.93 8.74
N THR A 95 -0.10 -8.91 9.61
CA THR A 95 -0.87 -9.03 10.85
C THR A 95 -1.68 -7.78 11.19
N VAL A 96 -2.84 -8.00 11.80
CA VAL A 96 -3.71 -6.92 12.31
C VAL A 96 -2.96 -6.06 13.34
N GLU A 97 -2.15 -6.68 14.20
CA GLU A 97 -1.40 -5.98 15.24
C GLU A 97 -0.35 -5.02 14.67
N ALA A 98 0.33 -5.41 13.58
CA ALA A 98 1.28 -4.53 12.89
C ALA A 98 0.55 -3.34 12.24
N CYS A 99 -0.60 -3.57 11.59
CA CYS A 99 -1.44 -2.52 11.05
C CYS A 99 -1.89 -1.52 12.13
N LYS A 100 -2.37 -2.00 13.28
CA LYS A 100 -2.79 -1.14 14.39
C LYS A 100 -1.65 -0.26 14.91
N ARG A 101 -0.44 -0.83 15.07
CA ARG A 101 0.73 -0.05 15.49
C ARG A 101 1.10 1.04 14.48
N ALA A 102 1.01 0.77 13.17
CA ALA A 102 1.28 1.77 12.15
C ALA A 102 0.21 2.88 12.13
N ILE A 103 -1.06 2.52 12.32
CA ILE A 103 -2.16 3.48 12.51
C ILE A 103 -1.88 4.40 13.70
N ASP A 104 -1.47 3.83 14.83
CA ASP A 104 -1.15 4.58 16.05
C ASP A 104 0.09 5.48 15.88
N ALA A 105 1.07 5.07 15.07
CA ALA A 105 2.22 5.87 14.67
C ALA A 105 1.89 6.97 13.64
N GLY A 106 0.63 7.01 13.14
CA GLY A 106 0.15 8.05 12.24
C GLY A 106 0.48 7.82 10.77
N TYR A 107 0.63 6.56 10.34
CA TYR A 107 0.72 6.22 8.92
C TYR A 107 -0.61 6.48 8.24
N GLU A 108 -0.56 7.10 7.07
CA GLU A 108 -1.76 7.52 6.34
C GLU A 108 -2.40 6.38 5.55
N PHE A 109 -1.60 5.42 5.08
CA PHE A 109 -2.05 4.24 4.34
C PHE A 109 -1.56 2.96 5.01
N ILE A 110 -2.39 1.94 5.00
CA ILE A 110 -2.15 0.65 5.63
C ILE A 110 -2.59 -0.46 4.68
N HIS A 111 -1.66 -1.24 4.16
CA HIS A 111 -1.96 -2.44 3.38
C HIS A 111 -1.94 -3.67 4.31
N ILE A 112 -3.12 -4.18 4.65
CA ILE A 112 -3.25 -5.47 5.35
C ILE A 112 -3.23 -6.60 4.33
N ASP A 113 -2.26 -7.49 4.45
CA ASP A 113 -2.08 -8.65 3.58
C ASP A 113 -1.83 -9.92 4.39
N ILE A 114 -2.91 -10.55 4.83
CA ILE A 114 -2.88 -11.81 5.58
C ILE A 114 -2.26 -12.94 4.75
N SER A 115 -2.35 -12.85 3.43
CA SER A 115 -1.82 -13.87 2.52
C SER A 115 -0.29 -13.98 2.57
N GLN A 116 0.42 -12.93 2.97
CA GLN A 116 1.87 -12.95 3.19
C GLN A 116 2.30 -13.90 4.34
N ALA A 117 1.49 -13.98 5.39
CA ALA A 117 1.76 -14.90 6.51
C ALA A 117 1.21 -16.30 6.26
N ASN A 118 0.13 -16.42 5.50
CA ASN A 118 -0.56 -17.67 5.21
C ASN A 118 -1.10 -17.66 3.77
N HIS A 119 -0.33 -18.20 2.83
CA HIS A 119 -0.70 -18.26 1.41
C HIS A 119 -1.99 -19.06 1.15
N GLU A 120 -2.40 -19.93 2.10
CA GLU A 120 -3.62 -20.74 2.04
C GLU A 120 -4.79 -20.08 2.81
N ALA A 121 -4.64 -18.83 3.26
CA ALA A 121 -5.71 -18.13 3.98
C ALA A 121 -6.97 -18.07 3.11
N SER A 122 -8.11 -18.43 3.70
CA SER A 122 -9.37 -18.33 3.00
C SER A 122 -9.80 -16.86 2.80
N THR A 123 -10.55 -16.59 1.74
CA THR A 123 -11.12 -15.26 1.50
C THR A 123 -11.95 -14.76 2.70
N ASP A 124 -12.67 -15.64 3.37
CA ASP A 124 -13.44 -15.27 4.57
C ASP A 124 -12.55 -14.85 5.74
N GLU A 125 -11.40 -15.50 5.93
CA GLU A 125 -10.41 -15.12 6.93
C GLU A 125 -9.80 -13.76 6.60
N ILE A 126 -9.40 -13.56 5.34
CA ILE A 126 -8.86 -12.28 4.87
C ILE A 126 -9.89 -11.15 5.09
N ILE A 127 -11.14 -11.36 4.69
CA ILE A 127 -12.22 -10.39 4.91
C ILE A 127 -12.38 -10.07 6.40
N ALA A 128 -12.41 -11.07 7.26
CA ALA A 128 -12.59 -10.87 8.70
C ALA A 128 -11.46 -10.02 9.32
N LYS A 129 -10.20 -10.32 8.98
CA LYS A 129 -9.03 -9.58 9.46
C LYS A 129 -8.95 -8.18 8.86
N THR A 130 -9.25 -8.02 7.58
CA THR A 130 -9.32 -6.70 6.92
C THR A 130 -10.36 -5.81 7.58
N LYS A 131 -11.56 -6.33 7.87
CA LYS A 131 -12.60 -5.57 8.59
C LYS A 131 -12.14 -5.09 9.96
N GLU A 132 -11.37 -5.90 10.68
CA GLU A 132 -10.84 -5.52 11.99
C GLU A 132 -9.91 -4.30 11.87
N VAL A 133 -9.05 -4.26 10.85
CA VAL A 133 -8.17 -3.12 10.58
C VAL A 133 -8.97 -1.91 10.12
N VAL A 134 -9.93 -2.07 9.21
CA VAL A 134 -10.81 -0.99 8.74
C VAL A 134 -11.57 -0.35 9.91
N GLU A 135 -12.10 -1.16 10.82
CA GLU A 135 -12.80 -0.63 12.00
C GLU A 135 -11.87 0.16 12.92
N TYR A 136 -10.65 -0.35 13.14
CA TYR A 136 -9.64 0.34 13.94
C TYR A 136 -9.20 1.67 13.30
N ALA A 137 -8.99 1.67 11.98
CA ALA A 137 -8.57 2.84 11.22
C ALA A 137 -9.55 4.01 11.28
N LYS A 138 -10.83 3.77 11.56
CA LYS A 138 -11.85 4.85 11.70
C LYS A 138 -11.47 5.89 12.75
N PHE A 139 -10.72 5.49 13.77
CA PHE A 139 -10.32 6.40 14.84
C PHE A 139 -9.38 7.51 14.35
N THR A 140 -8.47 7.19 13.45
CA THR A 140 -7.49 8.13 12.85
C THR A 140 -7.91 8.63 11.47
N GLY A 141 -8.73 7.87 10.75
CA GLY A 141 -9.10 8.09 9.36
C GLY A 141 -8.07 7.55 8.37
N ALA A 142 -7.12 6.70 8.81
CA ALA A 142 -6.16 6.04 7.92
C ALA A 142 -6.89 5.28 6.81
N LEU A 143 -6.31 5.28 5.61
CA LEU A 143 -6.85 4.57 4.46
C LEU A 143 -6.34 3.12 4.49
N VAL A 144 -7.25 2.18 4.30
CA VAL A 144 -6.92 0.76 4.35
C VAL A 144 -6.96 0.18 2.95
N GLU A 145 -5.90 -0.52 2.59
CA GLU A 145 -5.74 -1.32 1.38
C GLU A 145 -5.75 -2.81 1.74
N SER A 146 -6.28 -3.63 0.85
CA SER A 146 -6.16 -5.09 0.96
C SER A 146 -6.35 -5.78 -0.38
N GLU A 147 -6.04 -7.08 -0.41
CA GLU A 147 -6.21 -7.98 -1.55
C GLU A 147 -6.90 -9.28 -1.13
N PRO A 148 -7.64 -9.95 -2.05
CA PRO A 148 -8.49 -11.10 -1.69
C PRO A 148 -7.74 -12.42 -1.53
N HIS A 149 -6.49 -12.52 -2.00
CA HIS A 149 -5.67 -13.72 -1.98
C HIS A 149 -4.22 -13.41 -2.33
N TYR A 150 -3.32 -14.34 -2.05
CA TYR A 150 -1.90 -14.21 -2.41
C TYR A 150 -1.71 -14.14 -3.93
N PHE A 151 -1.02 -13.11 -4.39
CA PHE A 151 -0.58 -13.01 -5.78
C PHE A 151 0.81 -13.64 -5.92
N ALA A 152 0.95 -14.59 -6.85
CA ALA A 152 2.16 -15.37 -7.02
C ALA A 152 3.43 -14.51 -7.20
N GLY A 153 4.56 -15.05 -6.74
CA GLY A 153 5.87 -14.42 -6.81
C GLY A 153 6.26 -13.73 -5.50
N GLY A 154 7.50 -13.86 -5.11
CA GLY A 154 8.11 -13.09 -4.02
C GLY A 154 9.02 -12.01 -4.59
N SER A 155 9.48 -11.06 -3.76
CA SER A 155 10.40 -9.96 -4.15
C SER A 155 11.82 -10.46 -4.46
N ASN A 156 11.94 -11.55 -5.22
CA ASN A 156 13.19 -12.20 -5.61
C ASN A 156 13.47 -12.04 -7.11
N VAL A 157 14.63 -12.50 -7.56
CA VAL A 157 14.92 -12.69 -8.97
C VAL A 157 14.42 -14.07 -9.38
N HIS A 158 13.54 -14.12 -10.37
CA HIS A 158 12.94 -15.33 -10.90
C HIS A 158 13.54 -15.64 -12.28
N HIS A 159 14.08 -16.83 -12.45
CA HIS A 159 14.65 -17.33 -13.71
C HIS A 159 13.73 -18.32 -14.42
N GLU A 160 12.63 -18.71 -13.76
CA GLU A 160 11.55 -19.50 -14.33
C GLU A 160 10.71 -18.67 -15.30
N GLY A 161 10.14 -19.33 -16.30
CA GLY A 161 9.21 -18.70 -17.23
C GLY A 161 7.88 -18.33 -16.53
N ILE A 162 7.17 -17.35 -17.06
CA ILE A 162 5.84 -16.95 -16.61
C ILE A 162 4.80 -17.72 -17.42
N ASP A 163 3.98 -18.54 -16.76
CA ASP A 163 2.78 -19.15 -17.38
C ASP A 163 1.60 -18.18 -17.21
N TYR A 164 1.41 -17.30 -18.19
CA TYR A 164 0.33 -16.33 -18.17
C TYR A 164 -1.06 -16.93 -18.19
N GLU A 165 -1.26 -18.13 -18.72
CA GLU A 165 -2.58 -18.78 -18.71
C GLU A 165 -2.96 -19.24 -17.29
N GLU A 166 -2.01 -19.66 -16.48
CA GLU A 166 -2.25 -19.94 -15.07
C GLU A 166 -2.44 -18.63 -14.27
N ILE A 167 -1.62 -17.62 -14.52
CA ILE A 167 -1.71 -16.33 -13.83
C ILE A 167 -3.04 -15.63 -14.11
N LYS A 168 -3.54 -15.65 -15.35
CA LYS A 168 -4.85 -15.07 -15.69
C LYS A 168 -6.01 -15.65 -14.88
N LYS A 169 -5.89 -16.88 -14.38
CA LYS A 169 -6.92 -17.48 -13.50
C LYS A 169 -7.01 -16.78 -12.14
N THR A 170 -5.96 -16.06 -11.74
CA THR A 170 -5.89 -15.33 -10.48
C THR A 170 -6.24 -13.83 -10.64
N PHE A 171 -6.56 -13.38 -11.85
CA PHE A 171 -6.90 -11.98 -12.07
C PHE A 171 -8.16 -11.57 -11.32
N SER A 172 -8.11 -10.36 -10.79
CA SER A 172 -9.26 -9.75 -10.11
C SER A 172 -10.32 -9.37 -11.15
N THR A 173 -11.53 -9.93 -11.04
CA THR A 173 -12.64 -9.46 -11.85
C THR A 173 -13.30 -8.23 -11.22
N PRO A 174 -13.98 -7.35 -11.98
CA PRO A 174 -14.73 -6.24 -11.42
C PRO A 174 -15.73 -6.66 -10.34
N GLU A 175 -16.38 -7.82 -10.54
CA GLU A 175 -17.36 -8.38 -9.61
C GLU A 175 -16.69 -8.85 -8.32
N SER A 176 -15.55 -9.56 -8.41
CA SER A 176 -14.80 -10.02 -7.23
C SER A 176 -14.22 -8.84 -6.44
N ALA A 177 -13.67 -7.84 -7.13
CA ALA A 177 -13.15 -6.62 -6.52
C ALA A 177 -14.25 -5.86 -5.78
N LYS A 178 -15.40 -5.65 -6.44
CA LYS A 178 -16.56 -5.01 -5.82
C LYS A 178 -17.06 -5.78 -4.60
N SER A 179 -17.23 -7.10 -4.73
CA SER A 179 -17.71 -7.94 -3.62
C SER A 179 -16.78 -7.87 -2.42
N PHE A 180 -15.45 -7.91 -2.64
CA PHE A 180 -14.46 -7.80 -1.58
C PHE A 180 -14.47 -6.42 -0.92
N ALA A 181 -14.50 -5.35 -1.71
CA ALA A 181 -14.58 -3.98 -1.20
C ALA A 181 -15.87 -3.73 -0.39
N ASP A 182 -17.02 -4.19 -0.88
CA ASP A 182 -18.29 -4.10 -0.17
C ASP A 182 -18.27 -4.89 1.15
N ALA A 183 -17.64 -6.07 1.15
CA ALA A 183 -17.54 -6.92 2.33
C ALA A 183 -16.58 -6.37 3.39
N THR A 184 -15.51 -5.72 3.00
CA THR A 184 -14.44 -5.25 3.90
C THR A 184 -14.55 -3.79 4.29
N GLY A 185 -15.03 -2.95 3.38
CA GLY A 185 -15.07 -1.50 3.55
C GLY A 185 -13.72 -0.81 3.37
N ILE A 186 -12.79 -1.42 2.64
CA ILE A 186 -11.47 -0.84 2.30
C ILE A 186 -11.59 0.43 1.47
N ASP A 187 -10.56 1.26 1.50
CA ASP A 187 -10.45 2.50 0.74
C ASP A 187 -9.78 2.28 -0.64
N THR A 188 -8.83 1.35 -0.72
CA THR A 188 -8.07 0.97 -1.91
C THR A 188 -8.00 -0.54 -2.04
N PHE A 189 -7.97 -1.03 -3.28
CA PHE A 189 -7.95 -2.45 -3.61
C PHE A 189 -6.73 -2.78 -4.46
N ALA A 190 -5.90 -3.72 -4.02
CA ALA A 190 -4.78 -4.24 -4.80
C ALA A 190 -5.31 -5.27 -5.81
N ALA A 191 -5.34 -4.88 -7.09
CA ALA A 191 -5.88 -5.71 -8.16
C ALA A 191 -4.82 -6.60 -8.81
N ALA A 192 -5.12 -7.89 -8.97
CA ALA A 192 -4.32 -8.80 -9.78
C ALA A 192 -4.69 -8.62 -11.25
N ILE A 193 -3.77 -8.08 -12.04
CA ILE A 193 -3.91 -7.81 -13.47
C ILE A 193 -2.68 -8.27 -14.28
N GLY A 194 -1.84 -9.16 -13.71
CA GLY A 194 -0.55 -9.56 -14.25
C GLY A 194 0.65 -8.91 -13.57
N ASN A 195 0.42 -8.13 -12.53
CA ASN A 195 1.43 -7.52 -11.67
C ASN A 195 2.02 -8.57 -10.70
N LEU A 196 3.14 -9.17 -11.08
CA LEU A 196 3.84 -10.15 -10.25
C LEU A 196 4.95 -9.48 -9.44
N HIS A 197 5.15 -9.95 -8.21
CA HIS A 197 6.30 -9.55 -7.40
C HIS A 197 7.61 -10.08 -8.00
N GLY A 198 8.71 -9.34 -7.75
CA GLY A 198 10.04 -9.74 -8.14
C GLY A 198 10.44 -9.39 -9.58
N LYS A 199 11.66 -9.76 -9.94
CA LYS A 199 12.24 -9.55 -11.25
C LYS A 199 12.22 -10.85 -12.04
N TYR A 200 11.67 -10.81 -13.26
CA TYR A 200 11.60 -11.92 -14.19
C TYR A 200 12.48 -11.64 -15.42
N ASP A 201 13.00 -12.71 -16.05
CA ASP A 201 13.80 -12.60 -17.27
C ASP A 201 12.95 -12.27 -18.51
N VAL A 202 11.63 -12.35 -18.38
CA VAL A 202 10.68 -12.00 -19.44
C VAL A 202 9.83 -10.80 -19.02
N PRO A 203 9.35 -9.95 -19.97
CA PRO A 203 8.46 -8.86 -19.66
C PRO A 203 7.17 -9.35 -19.00
N LYS A 204 6.68 -8.61 -18.00
CA LYS A 204 5.35 -8.85 -17.42
C LYS A 204 4.29 -8.19 -18.31
N GLU A 205 3.17 -8.88 -18.48
CA GLU A 205 2.03 -8.37 -19.24
C GLU A 205 0.93 -7.92 -18.27
N LEU A 206 0.57 -6.64 -18.32
CA LEU A 206 -0.49 -6.06 -17.50
C LEU A 206 -1.77 -5.92 -18.33
N ASP A 207 -2.88 -6.40 -17.79
CA ASP A 207 -4.20 -6.19 -18.38
C ASP A 207 -4.76 -4.82 -17.96
N LEU A 208 -4.36 -3.78 -18.69
CA LEU A 208 -4.79 -2.41 -18.41
C LEU A 208 -6.26 -2.16 -18.78
N GLU A 209 -6.85 -2.97 -19.67
CA GLU A 209 -8.28 -2.90 -19.98
C GLU A 209 -9.11 -3.42 -18.80
N LEU A 210 -8.67 -4.53 -18.19
CA LEU A 210 -9.28 -5.06 -16.97
C LEU A 210 -9.19 -4.06 -15.81
N LEU A 211 -8.04 -3.40 -15.65
CA LEU A 211 -7.85 -2.37 -14.62
C LEU A 211 -8.81 -1.19 -14.80
N GLY A 212 -9.18 -0.86 -16.04
CA GLY A 212 -10.07 0.26 -16.36
C GLY A 212 -11.55 -0.02 -16.12
N ARG A 213 -11.93 -1.28 -15.86
CA ARG A 213 -13.32 -1.72 -15.62
C ARG A 213 -13.68 -1.70 -14.14
#